data_2f9dba39f9ab66f4317d10ff007f6923
#
_entry.id   2f9dba39f9ab66f4317d10ff007f6923
#
_cell.length_a   1.000
_cell.length_b   1.000
_cell.length_c   1.000
_cell.angle_alpha   90.00
_cell.angle_beta   90.00
_cell.angle_gamma   90.00
#
_symmetry.space_group_name_H-M   'P 1'
#
loop_
_entity.id
_entity.type
_entity.pdbx_description
1 polymer ?
#
loop_
_entity_poly.entity_id
_entity_poly.type
_entity_poly.pdbx_seq_one_letter_code
_entity_poly.pdbx_strand_id
1 'polypeptide(L)' 'MQFQITEIEFDLDCDAAEEELTEQERIDLYEDYIGTFWEADDADDLVDEITSASGWCINSIDYRIILK' A
#
# COMPACT_ATOMS: atom_id res chain seq x y z
N MET A 1 -6.49 -14.99 -5.80
CA MET A 1 -7.01 -14.65 -4.46
C MET A 1 -7.22 -13.15 -4.38
N GLN A 2 -8.31 -12.73 -3.83
CA GLN A 2 -8.62 -11.30 -3.76
C GLN A 2 -8.44 -10.78 -2.34
N PHE A 3 -7.78 -9.64 -2.23
CA PHE A 3 -7.48 -8.99 -0.96
C PHE A 3 -8.11 -7.61 -0.90
N GLN A 4 -8.49 -7.20 0.29
CA GLN A 4 -8.88 -5.83 0.55
C GLN A 4 -7.91 -5.23 1.55
N ILE A 5 -7.35 -4.07 1.21
CA ILE A 5 -6.39 -3.39 2.08
C ILE A 5 -7.15 -2.72 3.21
N THR A 6 -6.85 -3.07 4.45
CA THR A 6 -7.48 -2.46 5.62
C THR A 6 -6.58 -1.40 6.24
N GLU A 7 -5.27 -1.61 6.16
CA GLU A 7 -4.29 -0.65 6.65
C GLU A 7 -3.05 -0.76 5.79
N ILE A 8 -2.35 0.32 5.59
CA ILE A 8 -1.09 0.30 4.88
C ILE A 8 -0.19 1.42 5.37
N GLU A 9 1.10 1.13 5.49
CA GLU A 9 2.09 2.13 5.82
C GLU A 9 3.25 2.01 4.84
N PHE A 10 3.49 3.09 4.11
CA PHE A 10 4.58 3.14 3.16
C PHE A 10 5.86 3.63 3.83
N ASP A 11 6.99 3.18 3.32
CA ASP A 11 8.28 3.67 3.75
C ASP A 11 8.57 4.97 3.02
N LEU A 12 8.19 6.08 3.64
CA LEU A 12 8.36 7.40 3.08
C LEU A 12 9.62 8.10 3.60
N ASP A 13 10.43 7.39 4.34
CA ASP A 13 11.64 7.93 4.92
C ASP A 13 12.86 7.79 4.01
N CYS A 14 12.70 7.24 2.82
CA CYS A 14 13.83 7.13 1.92
C CYS A 14 14.20 8.52 1.41
N ASP A 15 15.48 8.70 1.13
CA ASP A 15 16.05 10.01 0.82
C ASP A 15 15.35 10.77 -0.29
N ALA A 16 14.83 10.07 -1.25
CA ALA A 16 14.19 10.70 -2.40
C ALA A 16 12.79 11.20 -2.11
N ALA A 17 12.18 10.71 -1.06
CA ALA A 17 10.77 10.96 -0.79
C ALA A 17 10.50 12.05 0.22
N GLU A 18 11.38 12.20 1.18
CA GLU A 18 11.09 13.02 2.35
C GLU A 18 10.92 14.50 2.04
N GLU A 19 11.45 14.96 0.95
CA GLU A 19 11.36 16.35 0.58
C GLU A 19 10.08 16.72 -0.14
N GLU A 20 9.37 15.73 -0.65
CA GLU A 20 8.31 15.99 -1.61
C GLU A 20 6.91 15.78 -1.08
N LEU A 21 6.78 15.12 0.07
CA LEU A 21 5.45 14.81 0.59
C LEU A 21 5.14 15.62 1.83
N THR A 22 4.08 16.39 1.76
CA THR A 22 3.53 17.04 2.92
C THR A 22 2.72 16.02 3.72
N GLU A 23 2.34 16.39 4.93
CA GLU A 23 1.51 15.52 5.75
C GLU A 23 0.20 15.18 5.06
N GLN A 24 -0.41 16.17 4.41
CA GLN A 24 -1.64 15.95 3.70
C GLN A 24 -1.47 14.99 2.53
N GLU A 25 -0.37 15.10 1.82
CA GLU A 25 -0.09 14.20 0.71
C GLU A 25 0.12 12.77 1.18
N ARG A 26 0.71 12.59 2.35
CA ARG A 26 0.87 11.26 2.93
C ARG A 26 -0.48 10.65 3.27
N ILE A 27 -1.35 11.44 3.86
CA ILE A 27 -2.70 10.99 4.21
C ILE A 27 -3.46 10.60 2.93
N ASP A 28 -3.39 11.42 1.91
CA ASP A 28 -4.04 11.15 0.64
C ASP A 28 -3.51 9.85 0.01
N LEU A 29 -2.20 9.64 0.08
CA LEU A 29 -1.60 8.43 -0.44
C LEU A 29 -2.13 7.19 0.26
N TYR A 30 -2.18 7.22 1.58
CA TYR A 30 -2.70 6.09 2.34
C TYR A 30 -4.17 5.83 2.02
N GLU A 31 -4.96 6.88 1.94
CA GLU A 31 -6.39 6.75 1.66
C GLU A 31 -6.68 6.21 0.27
N ASP A 32 -5.79 6.46 -0.67
CA ASP A 32 -5.93 5.93 -2.02
C ASP A 32 -5.87 4.40 -2.05
N TYR A 33 -5.20 3.80 -1.07
CA TYR A 33 -5.01 2.36 -1.05
C TYR A 33 -5.87 1.65 -0.02
N ILE A 34 -6.18 2.32 1.10
CA ILE A 34 -7.01 1.71 2.13
C ILE A 34 -8.43 1.51 1.59
N GLY A 35 -8.93 0.30 1.75
CA GLY A 35 -10.26 -0.05 1.25
C GLY A 35 -10.29 -0.56 -0.18
N THR A 36 -9.17 -0.49 -0.89
CA THR A 36 -9.11 -0.97 -2.27
C THR A 36 -8.98 -2.48 -2.33
N PHE A 37 -9.39 -3.05 -3.46
CA PHE A 37 -9.31 -4.48 -3.69
C PHE A 37 -8.18 -4.79 -4.66
N TRP A 38 -7.46 -5.85 -4.39
CA TRP A 38 -6.33 -6.29 -5.20
C TRP A 38 -6.38 -7.77 -5.41
N GLU A 39 -5.95 -8.22 -6.57
CA GLU A 39 -5.84 -9.63 -6.86
C GLU A 39 -4.37 -10.03 -6.88
N ALA A 40 -4.04 -11.08 -6.15
CA ALA A 40 -2.67 -11.59 -6.04
C ALA A 40 -2.73 -13.06 -5.66
N ASP A 41 -1.62 -13.76 -5.85
CA ASP A 41 -1.55 -15.17 -5.49
C ASP A 41 -1.40 -15.38 -4.00
N ASP A 42 -0.67 -14.50 -3.35
CA ASP A 42 -0.46 -14.56 -1.90
C ASP A 42 -0.11 -13.16 -1.39
N ALA A 43 0.18 -13.08 -0.09
CA ALA A 43 0.48 -11.79 0.53
C ALA A 43 1.76 -11.16 -0.02
N ASP A 44 2.78 -11.97 -0.31
CA ASP A 44 4.02 -11.44 -0.87
C ASP A 44 3.78 -10.84 -2.24
N ASP A 45 2.98 -11.53 -3.04
CA ASP A 45 2.63 -11.03 -4.37
C ASP A 45 1.81 -9.75 -4.28
N LEU A 46 0.90 -9.68 -3.29
CA LEU A 46 0.12 -8.47 -3.04
C LEU A 46 1.02 -7.27 -2.76
N VAL A 47 2.02 -7.46 -1.91
CA VAL A 47 2.97 -6.40 -1.58
C VAL A 47 3.72 -5.95 -2.83
N ASP A 48 4.16 -6.89 -3.65
CA ASP A 48 4.86 -6.57 -4.88
C ASP A 48 3.98 -5.77 -5.83
N GLU A 49 2.73 -6.16 -5.95
CA GLU A 49 1.79 -5.46 -6.83
C GLU A 49 1.59 -4.02 -6.39
N ILE A 50 1.39 -3.80 -5.10
CA ILE A 50 1.18 -2.46 -4.57
C ILE A 50 2.45 -1.63 -4.68
N THR A 51 3.60 -2.23 -4.41
CA THR A 51 4.88 -1.54 -4.52
C THR A 51 5.11 -1.07 -5.96
N SER A 52 4.79 -1.93 -6.93
CA SER A 52 4.92 -1.57 -8.34
C SER A 52 3.97 -0.46 -8.73
N ALA A 53 2.75 -0.51 -8.23
CA ALA A 53 1.73 0.47 -8.59
C ALA A 53 1.98 1.82 -7.96
N SER A 54 2.43 1.84 -6.71
CA SER A 54 2.63 3.09 -5.97
C SER A 54 4.00 3.70 -6.18
N GLY A 55 4.99 2.87 -6.44
CA GLY A 55 6.39 3.31 -6.50
C GLY A 55 7.04 3.44 -5.14
N TRP A 56 6.36 3.05 -4.07
CA TRP A 56 6.86 3.15 -2.71
C TRP A 56 7.04 1.78 -2.10
N CYS A 57 8.05 1.64 -1.25
CA CYS A 57 8.21 0.44 -0.45
C CYS A 57 7.16 0.42 0.66
N ILE A 58 6.78 -0.76 1.10
CA ILE A 58 5.78 -0.91 2.15
C ILE A 58 6.45 -1.32 3.44
N ASN A 59 6.22 -0.57 4.51
CA ASN A 59 6.72 -0.91 5.85
C ASN A 59 5.81 -1.90 6.54
N SER A 60 4.52 -1.70 6.44
CA SER A 60 3.57 -2.64 7.01
C SER A 60 2.28 -2.58 6.22
N ILE A 61 1.55 -3.67 6.25
CA ILE A 61 0.29 -3.75 5.53
C ILE A 61 -0.60 -4.73 6.27
N ASP A 62 -1.88 -4.35 6.41
CA ASP A 62 -2.92 -5.23 6.89
C ASP A 62 -3.96 -5.35 5.78
N TYR A 63 -4.48 -6.52 5.65
CA TYR A 63 -5.47 -6.82 4.61
C TYR A 63 -6.37 -7.93 5.11
N ARG A 64 -7.43 -8.13 4.37
CA ARG A 64 -8.27 -9.30 4.58
C ARG A 64 -8.47 -10.00 3.25
N ILE A 65 -8.65 -11.30 3.33
CA ILE A 65 -8.89 -12.12 2.15
C ILE A 65 -10.38 -12.12 1.87
N ILE A 66 -10.72 -11.82 0.62
CA ILE A 66 -12.12 -11.83 0.21
C ILE A 66 -12.46 -13.23 -0.27
N LEU A 67 -13.36 -13.86 0.41
CA LEU A 67 -13.82 -15.20 0.07
C LEU A 67 -15.15 -15.09 -0.66
N LYS A 68 -15.29 -15.89 -1.65
CA LYS A 68 -16.53 -15.93 -2.42
C LYS A 68 -17.23 -17.26 -2.25
#